data_717809a412d07553efc212a9c256e586
#
_entry.id   717809a412d07553efc212a9c256e586
#
_cell.length_a   1.000
_cell.length_b   1.000
_cell.length_c   1.000
_cell.angle_alpha   90.00
_cell.angle_beta   90.00
_cell.angle_gamma   90.00
#
_symmetry.space_group_name_H-M   'P 1'
#
loop_
_entity.id
_entity.type
_entity.pdbx_description
1 polymer ?
#
loop_
_entity_poly.entity_id
_entity_poly.type
_entity_poly.pdbx_seq_one_letter_code
_entity_poly.pdbx_strand_id
1 'polypeptide(L)'
;MLEIIFEDEFIIVCKKMSGIPTQTPKSGVTDMVSLLKNYRVSKGEPPYIGLVHRLDQPVEGVMVFAKDKKSAAALSAQMQAHTFEQYYYAMVVGTFSPACGTLENYLLRDGKSNVSSVVPKDTTGAKRAELSYKTVKTMEDRSLVRIQLKTGRHHQIRVQLAHAGHPIIGDKKYGRNTPGYLPLGLCSYHIGFIHPVTKKKVVYEITPSGAAFQQVSYE
;
A
#
# COMPACT_ATOMS: atom_id res chain seq x y z
N MET A 1 -5.33 4.90 -17.39
CA MET A 1 -6.04 6.17 -17.16
C MET A 1 -5.78 6.60 -15.72
N LEU A 2 -5.49 7.89 -15.45
CA LEU A 2 -5.32 8.43 -14.10
C LEU A 2 -6.71 8.65 -13.48
N GLU A 3 -6.97 8.08 -12.31
CA GLU A 3 -8.24 8.20 -11.59
C GLU A 3 -8.01 9.12 -10.37
N ILE A 4 -8.45 10.39 -10.48
CA ILE A 4 -8.40 11.39 -9.42
C ILE A 4 -9.65 11.23 -8.56
N ILE A 5 -9.47 11.07 -7.24
CA ILE A 5 -10.54 10.96 -6.24
C ILE A 5 -10.84 12.34 -5.64
N PHE A 6 -9.79 13.11 -5.39
CA PHE A 6 -9.89 14.46 -4.86
C PHE A 6 -8.67 15.28 -5.30
N GLU A 7 -8.89 16.55 -5.54
CA GLU A 7 -7.84 17.53 -5.82
C GLU A 7 -8.21 18.89 -5.29
N ASP A 8 -7.24 19.57 -4.70
CA ASP A 8 -7.30 21.00 -4.40
C ASP A 8 -5.99 21.70 -4.77
N GLU A 9 -5.72 22.87 -4.22
CA GLU A 9 -4.49 23.63 -4.46
C GLU A 9 -3.25 22.94 -3.89
N PHE A 10 -3.39 22.09 -2.86
CA PHE A 10 -2.29 21.57 -2.04
C PHE A 10 -2.02 20.08 -2.21
N ILE A 11 -3.04 19.31 -2.53
CA ILE A 11 -2.95 17.83 -2.62
C ILE A 11 -3.69 17.28 -3.83
N ILE A 12 -3.25 16.10 -4.27
CA ILE A 12 -3.99 15.23 -5.20
C ILE A 12 -4.14 13.87 -4.53
N VAL A 13 -5.36 13.37 -4.41
CA VAL A 13 -5.67 12.01 -4.01
C VAL A 13 -6.13 11.24 -5.23
N CYS A 14 -5.51 10.09 -5.50
CA CYS A 14 -5.82 9.31 -6.68
C CYS A 14 -5.72 7.81 -6.41
N LYS A 15 -6.35 7.00 -7.26
CA LYS A 15 -6.20 5.55 -7.28
C LYS A 15 -5.00 5.17 -8.13
N LYS A 16 -4.06 4.44 -7.54
CA LYS A 16 -3.00 3.76 -8.25
C LYS A 16 -3.49 2.39 -8.71
N MET A 17 -3.47 2.14 -9.98
CA MET A 17 -3.79 0.82 -10.54
C MET A 17 -2.66 -0.18 -10.30
N SER A 18 -3.00 -1.46 -10.18
CA SER A 18 -2.03 -2.55 -10.16
C SER A 18 -1.17 -2.51 -11.42
N GLY A 19 0.12 -2.81 -11.29
CA GLY A 19 1.08 -2.81 -12.40
C GLY A 19 1.79 -1.48 -12.65
N ILE A 20 1.27 -0.34 -12.17
CA ILE A 20 1.90 0.97 -12.30
C ILE A 20 2.82 1.22 -11.10
N PRO A 21 4.13 1.49 -11.26
CA PRO A 21 4.98 1.91 -10.16
C PRO A 21 4.53 3.25 -9.57
N THR A 22 4.74 3.44 -8.27
CA THR A 22 4.56 4.78 -7.66
C THR A 22 5.56 5.78 -8.22
N GLN A 23 6.82 5.37 -8.30
CA GLN A 23 7.93 6.09 -8.90
C GLN A 23 8.99 5.09 -9.38
N THR A 24 9.62 5.35 -10.53
CA THR A 24 10.70 4.51 -11.05
C THR A 24 11.82 5.35 -11.66
N PRO A 25 13.09 4.94 -11.48
CA PRO A 25 14.21 5.56 -12.19
C PRO A 25 14.35 5.05 -13.63
N LYS A 26 13.58 4.03 -14.05
CA LYS A 26 13.68 3.43 -15.38
C LYS A 26 13.10 4.37 -16.44
N SER A 27 13.91 4.75 -17.42
CA SER A 27 13.45 5.51 -18.58
C SER A 27 12.43 4.72 -19.38
N GLY A 28 11.44 5.42 -19.94
CA GLY A 28 10.37 4.81 -20.75
C GLY A 28 9.29 4.04 -19.97
N VAL A 29 9.39 3.94 -18.65
CA VAL A 29 8.35 3.33 -17.82
C VAL A 29 7.48 4.40 -17.19
N THR A 30 6.20 4.37 -17.51
CA THR A 30 5.20 5.27 -16.90
C THR A 30 5.00 4.94 -15.42
N ASP A 31 5.07 5.94 -14.55
CA ASP A 31 4.80 5.84 -13.12
C ASP A 31 3.80 6.92 -12.64
N MET A 32 3.29 6.79 -11.40
CA MET A 32 2.29 7.72 -10.87
C MET A 32 2.81 9.16 -10.81
N VAL A 33 4.07 9.36 -10.42
CA VAL A 33 4.68 10.72 -10.34
C VAL A 33 4.71 11.37 -11.71
N SER A 34 5.12 10.64 -12.74
CA SER A 34 5.18 11.13 -14.13
C SER A 34 3.79 11.43 -14.70
N LEU A 35 2.82 10.53 -14.45
CA LEU A 35 1.42 10.75 -14.84
C LEU A 35 0.84 12.02 -14.22
N LEU A 36 1.06 12.23 -12.93
CA LEU A 36 0.55 13.39 -12.20
C LEU A 36 1.27 14.68 -12.62
N LYS A 37 2.56 14.64 -12.91
CA LYS A 37 3.30 15.79 -13.48
C LYS A 37 2.71 16.21 -14.83
N ASN A 38 2.49 15.23 -15.73
CA ASN A 38 1.91 15.50 -17.04
C ASN A 38 0.47 16.04 -16.93
N TYR A 39 -0.32 15.47 -16.01
CA TYR A 39 -1.66 15.96 -15.71
C TYR A 39 -1.65 17.44 -15.27
N ARG A 40 -0.74 17.82 -14.36
CA ARG A 40 -0.62 19.22 -13.93
C ARG A 40 -0.18 20.15 -15.06
N VAL A 41 0.78 19.73 -15.88
CA VAL A 41 1.22 20.50 -17.07
C VAL A 41 0.04 20.72 -18.03
N SER A 42 -0.79 19.71 -18.27
CA SER A 42 -1.97 19.84 -19.12
C SER A 42 -3.03 20.84 -18.60
N LYS A 43 -2.98 21.14 -17.29
CA LYS A 43 -3.81 22.18 -16.64
C LYS A 43 -3.12 23.54 -16.55
N GLY A 44 -1.92 23.70 -17.11
CA GLY A 44 -1.14 24.93 -16.98
C GLY A 44 -0.48 25.13 -15.61
N GLU A 45 -0.41 24.07 -14.80
CA GLU A 45 0.17 24.12 -13.45
C GLU A 45 1.64 23.68 -13.42
N PRO A 46 2.44 24.14 -12.44
CA PRO A 46 3.81 23.66 -12.25
C PRO A 46 3.90 22.15 -12.07
N PRO A 47 4.83 21.42 -12.70
CA PRO A 47 4.92 19.96 -12.69
C PRO A 47 5.52 19.37 -11.39
N TYR A 48 5.39 20.06 -10.27
CA TYR A 48 5.87 19.56 -8.99
C TYR A 48 4.90 18.53 -8.40
N ILE A 49 5.41 17.36 -8.04
CA ILE A 49 4.67 16.31 -7.29
C ILE A 49 5.54 15.87 -6.11
N GLY A 50 5.08 16.12 -4.90
CA GLY A 50 5.67 15.65 -3.65
C GLY A 50 5.20 14.25 -3.31
N LEU A 51 6.12 13.27 -3.31
CA LEU A 51 5.84 11.89 -2.92
C LEU A 51 5.85 11.75 -1.40
N VAL A 52 4.74 11.34 -0.81
CA VAL A 52 4.55 11.18 0.65
C VAL A 52 4.75 9.72 1.08
N HIS A 53 4.15 8.80 0.36
CA HIS A 53 4.24 7.36 0.61
C HIS A 53 4.25 6.58 -0.70
N ARG A 54 4.53 5.28 -0.63
CA ARG A 54 4.62 4.42 -1.82
C ARG A 54 3.82 3.15 -1.64
N LEU A 55 3.25 2.68 -2.74
CA LEU A 55 2.72 1.33 -2.88
C LEU A 55 3.63 0.55 -3.83
N ASP A 56 3.80 -0.74 -3.58
CA ASP A 56 4.52 -1.62 -4.51
C ASP A 56 3.85 -1.63 -5.89
N GLN A 57 4.61 -1.89 -6.94
CA GLN A 57 4.10 -1.87 -8.31
C GLN A 57 2.83 -2.73 -8.51
N PRO A 58 2.73 -3.99 -8.00
CA PRO A 58 1.54 -4.82 -8.18
C PRO A 58 0.38 -4.47 -7.25
N VAL A 59 0.54 -3.56 -6.28
CA VAL A 59 -0.51 -3.18 -5.32
C VAL A 59 -1.37 -2.07 -5.91
N GLU A 60 -2.69 -2.26 -5.93
CA GLU A 60 -3.63 -1.16 -6.19
C GLU A 60 -3.93 -0.39 -4.90
N GLY A 61 -4.39 0.86 -5.02
CA GLY A 61 -4.80 1.56 -3.81
C GLY A 61 -4.88 3.07 -3.93
N VAL A 62 -5.50 3.66 -2.91
CA VAL A 62 -5.59 5.11 -2.76
C VAL A 62 -4.25 5.67 -2.29
N MET A 63 -3.84 6.78 -2.90
CA MET A 63 -2.60 7.50 -2.60
C MET A 63 -2.84 8.99 -2.56
N VAL A 64 -2.08 9.69 -1.70
CA VAL A 64 -2.01 11.16 -1.68
C VAL A 64 -0.64 11.63 -2.15
N PHE A 65 -0.64 12.69 -2.95
CA PHE A 65 0.54 13.42 -3.42
C PHE A 65 0.37 14.91 -3.08
N ALA A 66 1.48 15.56 -2.73
CA ALA A 66 1.46 16.99 -2.49
C ALA A 66 1.73 17.78 -3.77
N LYS A 67 1.08 18.92 -3.94
CA LYS A 67 1.26 19.84 -5.09
C LYS A 67 2.34 20.91 -4.83
N ASP A 68 2.84 21.01 -3.59
CA ASP A 68 3.91 21.94 -3.18
C ASP A 68 4.81 21.32 -2.10
N LYS A 69 5.97 21.95 -1.86
CA LYS A 69 6.99 21.47 -0.91
C LYS A 69 6.53 21.53 0.55
N LYS A 70 5.74 22.56 0.94
CA LYS A 70 5.26 22.74 2.32
C LYS A 70 4.25 21.65 2.67
N SER A 71 3.31 21.39 1.77
CA SER A 71 2.33 20.30 1.89
C SER A 71 3.01 18.93 1.93
N ALA A 72 4.04 18.70 1.11
CA ALA A 72 4.83 17.47 1.13
C ALA A 72 5.52 17.26 2.49
N ALA A 73 6.14 18.29 3.04
CA ALA A 73 6.79 18.24 4.35
C ALA A 73 5.79 17.95 5.48
N ALA A 74 4.62 18.62 5.47
CA ALA A 74 3.57 18.42 6.48
C ALA A 74 2.98 17.00 6.46
N LEU A 75 2.73 16.44 5.27
CA LEU A 75 2.25 15.06 5.14
C LEU A 75 3.33 14.04 5.50
N SER A 76 4.59 14.29 5.13
CA SER A 76 5.73 13.42 5.49
C SER A 76 5.95 13.39 7.01
N ALA A 77 5.78 14.51 7.69
CA ALA A 77 5.86 14.58 9.15
C ALA A 77 4.78 13.70 9.83
N GLN A 78 3.55 13.67 9.29
CA GLN A 78 2.49 12.79 9.78
C GLN A 78 2.82 11.30 9.58
N MET A 79 3.42 10.95 8.43
CA MET A 79 3.90 9.59 8.18
C MET A 79 4.98 9.16 9.19
N GLN A 80 5.93 10.05 9.50
CA GLN A 80 6.99 9.80 10.49
C GLN A 80 6.45 9.71 11.92
N ALA A 81 5.44 10.52 12.25
CA ALA A 81 4.77 10.49 13.56
C ALA A 81 3.76 9.35 13.72
N HIS A 82 3.56 8.51 12.69
CA HIS A 82 2.58 7.42 12.67
C HIS A 82 1.12 7.88 12.91
N THR A 83 0.80 9.12 12.57
CA THR A 83 -0.58 9.67 12.66
C THR A 83 -1.34 9.55 11.35
N PHE A 84 -0.70 9.05 10.31
CA PHE A 84 -1.31 8.79 9.01
C PHE A 84 -1.99 7.42 9.03
N GLU A 85 -3.30 7.37 8.81
CA GLU A 85 -4.07 6.13 8.83
C GLU A 85 -3.95 5.43 7.47
N GLN A 86 -3.54 4.17 7.48
CA GLN A 86 -3.47 3.34 6.28
C GLN A 86 -4.05 1.96 6.56
N TYR A 87 -5.13 1.62 5.85
CA TYR A 87 -5.72 0.29 5.93
C TYR A 87 -5.68 -0.40 4.56
N TYR A 88 -5.46 -1.69 4.63
CA TYR A 88 -5.38 -2.55 3.46
C TYR A 88 -6.39 -3.68 3.55
N TYR A 89 -6.89 -4.12 2.40
CA TYR A 89 -7.48 -5.44 2.24
C TYR A 89 -6.46 -6.37 1.59
N ALA A 90 -6.34 -7.57 2.15
CA ALA A 90 -5.56 -8.64 1.56
C ALA A 90 -6.43 -9.89 1.39
N MET A 91 -6.39 -10.49 0.21
CA MET A 91 -6.95 -11.81 -0.04
C MET A 91 -5.86 -12.83 0.20
N VAL A 92 -5.99 -13.64 1.25
CA VAL A 92 -4.97 -14.61 1.70
C VAL A 92 -5.44 -16.03 1.54
N VAL A 93 -4.50 -16.96 1.44
CA VAL A 93 -4.77 -18.41 1.40
C VAL A 93 -5.17 -18.89 2.79
N GLY A 94 -6.24 -19.68 2.86
CA GLY A 94 -6.73 -20.32 4.06
C GLY A 94 -7.42 -19.35 5.05
N THR A 95 -7.62 -19.83 6.27
CA THR A 95 -8.31 -19.12 7.34
C THR A 95 -7.34 -18.72 8.43
N PHE A 96 -7.31 -17.44 8.79
CA PHE A 96 -6.56 -16.95 9.94
C PHE A 96 -7.18 -17.44 11.26
N SER A 97 -6.35 -18.03 12.11
CA SER A 97 -6.74 -18.35 13.50
C SER A 97 -5.64 -17.83 14.45
N PRO A 98 -5.96 -16.93 15.40
CA PRO A 98 -7.27 -16.30 15.65
C PRO A 98 -7.69 -15.33 14.53
N ALA A 99 -8.99 -15.00 14.46
CA ALA A 99 -9.55 -14.13 13.42
C ALA A 99 -9.03 -12.66 13.47
N CYS A 100 -8.40 -12.24 14.54
CA CYS A 100 -7.73 -10.94 14.67
C CYS A 100 -6.49 -11.07 15.55
N GLY A 101 -5.53 -10.18 15.32
CA GLY A 101 -4.27 -10.17 16.07
C GLY A 101 -3.27 -9.16 15.53
N THR A 102 -2.04 -9.31 16.00
CA THR A 102 -0.89 -8.51 15.60
C THR A 102 0.23 -9.42 15.12
N LEU A 103 0.86 -9.07 14.01
CA LEU A 103 2.10 -9.69 13.56
C LEU A 103 3.25 -8.74 13.84
N GLU A 104 4.21 -9.20 14.65
CA GLU A 104 5.44 -8.51 14.94
C GLU A 104 6.63 -9.38 14.53
N ASN A 105 7.48 -8.84 13.67
CA ASN A 105 8.66 -9.52 13.14
C ASN A 105 9.79 -8.52 12.95
N TYR A 106 10.99 -9.02 12.70
CA TYR A 106 12.12 -8.23 12.21
C TYR A 106 12.37 -8.58 10.76
N LEU A 107 12.42 -7.56 9.89
CA LEU A 107 12.55 -7.73 8.45
C LEU A 107 13.90 -7.21 7.97
N LEU A 108 14.55 -8.01 7.13
CA LEU A 108 15.76 -7.64 6.41
C LEU A 108 15.46 -7.62 4.92
N ARG A 109 15.81 -6.51 4.24
CA ARG A 109 15.69 -6.39 2.79
C ARG A 109 16.98 -6.83 2.11
N ASP A 110 16.89 -7.77 1.17
CA ASP A 110 17.93 -8.02 0.19
C ASP A 110 17.74 -7.06 -1.00
N GLY A 111 18.69 -6.15 -1.17
CA GLY A 111 18.66 -5.16 -2.26
C GLY A 111 18.86 -5.78 -3.65
N LYS A 112 19.57 -6.92 -3.75
CA LYS A 112 19.87 -7.58 -5.03
C LYS A 112 18.64 -8.31 -5.59
N SER A 113 17.98 -9.11 -4.77
CA SER A 113 16.77 -9.85 -5.16
C SER A 113 15.50 -8.99 -5.06
N ASN A 114 15.57 -7.82 -4.42
CA ASN A 114 14.42 -6.98 -4.08
C ASN A 114 13.32 -7.76 -3.34
N VAL A 115 13.73 -8.57 -2.36
CA VAL A 115 12.88 -9.37 -1.47
C VAL A 115 13.19 -8.98 -0.02
N SER A 116 12.22 -9.09 0.88
CA SER A 116 12.41 -8.98 2.32
C SER A 116 12.18 -10.36 2.96
N SER A 117 12.88 -10.63 4.06
CA SER A 117 12.73 -11.88 4.81
C SER A 117 12.51 -11.56 6.28
N VAL A 118 11.79 -12.44 6.98
CA VAL A 118 11.77 -12.43 8.45
C VAL A 118 13.08 -13.03 8.94
N VAL A 119 13.72 -12.33 9.86
CA VAL A 119 15.02 -12.69 10.43
C VAL A 119 15.01 -12.53 11.95
N PRO A 120 15.96 -13.14 12.69
CA PRO A 120 16.12 -12.88 14.12
C PRO A 120 16.35 -11.38 14.41
N LYS A 121 15.92 -10.93 15.60
CA LYS A 121 16.01 -9.53 16.04
C LYS A 121 17.43 -8.96 15.96
N ASP A 122 18.42 -9.77 16.28
CA ASP A 122 19.82 -9.37 16.38
C ASP A 122 20.56 -9.40 15.03
N THR A 123 19.84 -9.67 13.92
CA THR A 123 20.43 -9.65 12.58
C THR A 123 20.76 -8.21 12.18
N THR A 124 22.01 -7.97 11.80
CA THR A 124 22.48 -6.63 11.37
C THR A 124 21.62 -6.08 10.23
N GLY A 125 21.09 -4.87 10.41
CA GLY A 125 20.23 -4.22 9.43
C GLY A 125 18.74 -4.64 9.47
N ALA A 126 18.37 -5.58 10.33
CA ALA A 126 16.98 -5.95 10.56
C ALA A 126 16.18 -4.77 11.15
N LYS A 127 14.93 -4.62 10.72
CA LYS A 127 14.04 -3.55 11.17
C LYS A 127 12.75 -4.13 11.71
N ARG A 128 12.33 -3.67 12.88
CA ARG A 128 11.03 -4.04 13.48
C ARG A 128 9.90 -3.69 12.52
N ALA A 129 8.98 -4.61 12.35
CA ALA A 129 7.79 -4.50 11.51
C ALA A 129 6.57 -4.99 12.30
N GLU A 130 5.55 -4.14 12.38
CA GLU A 130 4.33 -4.42 13.12
C GLU A 130 3.11 -4.05 12.28
N LEU A 131 2.14 -4.96 12.23
CA LEU A 131 0.80 -4.74 11.69
C LEU A 131 -0.25 -5.41 12.59
N SER A 132 -1.46 -4.86 12.60
CA SER A 132 -2.62 -5.56 13.14
C SER A 132 -3.51 -6.03 11.99
N TYR A 133 -4.22 -7.14 12.21
CA TYR A 133 -5.13 -7.72 11.24
C TYR A 133 -6.45 -8.14 11.87
N LYS A 134 -7.49 -8.16 11.02
CA LYS A 134 -8.81 -8.72 11.35
C LYS A 134 -9.37 -9.40 10.10
N THR A 135 -9.77 -10.67 10.23
CA THR A 135 -10.51 -11.38 9.19
C THR A 135 -11.89 -10.76 9.04
N VAL A 136 -12.21 -10.32 7.85
CA VAL A 136 -13.49 -9.71 7.49
C VAL A 136 -14.45 -10.79 6.98
N LYS A 137 -13.92 -11.68 6.12
CA LYS A 137 -14.71 -12.76 5.52
C LYS A 137 -13.85 -13.99 5.31
N THR A 138 -14.37 -15.14 5.65
CA THR A 138 -13.77 -16.45 5.36
C THR A 138 -14.57 -17.13 4.24
N MET A 139 -13.86 -17.69 3.29
CA MET A 139 -14.36 -18.52 2.20
C MET A 139 -13.68 -19.90 2.29
N GLU A 140 -14.05 -20.84 1.46
CA GLU A 140 -13.58 -22.23 1.54
C GLU A 140 -12.04 -22.36 1.60
N ASP A 141 -11.35 -21.70 0.68
CA ASP A 141 -9.88 -21.82 0.50
C ASP A 141 -9.10 -20.53 0.80
N ARG A 142 -9.79 -19.45 1.17
CA ARG A 142 -9.20 -18.12 1.30
C ARG A 142 -9.95 -17.24 2.30
N SER A 143 -9.32 -16.14 2.71
CA SER A 143 -9.96 -15.14 3.57
C SER A 143 -9.66 -13.73 3.11
N LEU A 144 -10.65 -12.84 3.27
CA LEU A 144 -10.43 -11.40 3.19
C LEU A 144 -10.00 -10.90 4.56
N VAL A 145 -8.84 -10.27 4.63
CA VAL A 145 -8.25 -9.76 5.85
C VAL A 145 -8.07 -8.24 5.75
N ARG A 146 -8.59 -7.51 6.72
CA ARG A 146 -8.30 -6.08 6.91
C ARG A 146 -7.02 -5.94 7.71
N ILE A 147 -6.13 -5.07 7.26
CA ILE A 147 -4.81 -4.86 7.85
C ILE A 147 -4.61 -3.38 8.14
N GLN A 148 -4.06 -3.08 9.32
CA GLN A 148 -3.56 -1.76 9.69
C GLN A 148 -2.06 -1.83 9.87
N LEU A 149 -1.32 -1.04 9.10
CA LEU A 149 0.12 -0.89 9.28
C LEU A 149 0.44 0.03 10.45
N LYS A 150 1.29 -0.44 11.37
CA LYS A 150 1.95 0.38 12.40
C LYS A 150 3.34 0.84 11.95
N THR A 151 3.96 0.06 11.06
CA THR A 151 5.25 0.39 10.43
C THR A 151 5.12 0.18 8.92
N GLY A 152 5.96 0.85 8.12
CA GLY A 152 5.96 0.77 6.65
C GLY A 152 7.27 0.21 6.10
N ARG A 153 7.56 -1.10 6.29
CA ARG A 153 8.77 -1.73 5.75
C ARG A 153 8.52 -2.25 4.32
N HIS A 154 9.61 -2.39 3.57
CA HIS A 154 9.56 -2.94 2.21
C HIS A 154 8.88 -4.31 2.18
N HIS A 155 7.82 -4.46 1.36
CA HIS A 155 6.97 -5.65 1.23
C HIS A 155 6.36 -6.16 2.55
N GLN A 156 6.22 -5.33 3.57
CA GLN A 156 5.91 -5.74 4.93
C GLN A 156 4.69 -6.68 5.02
N ILE A 157 3.53 -6.26 4.52
CA ILE A 157 2.30 -7.06 4.57
C ILE A 157 2.53 -8.42 3.91
N ARG A 158 3.13 -8.41 2.74
CA ARG A 158 3.35 -9.60 1.90
C ARG A 158 4.22 -10.63 2.62
N VAL A 159 5.36 -10.21 3.18
CA VAL A 159 6.30 -11.13 3.84
C VAL A 159 5.78 -11.59 5.20
N GLN A 160 5.10 -10.72 5.99
CA GLN A 160 4.57 -11.12 7.29
C GLN A 160 3.40 -12.11 7.16
N LEU A 161 2.47 -11.88 6.22
CA LEU A 161 1.38 -12.82 5.97
C LEU A 161 1.88 -14.17 5.45
N ALA A 162 2.84 -14.18 4.52
CA ALA A 162 3.45 -15.41 4.03
C ALA A 162 4.21 -16.17 5.14
N HIS A 163 4.92 -15.45 6.02
CA HIS A 163 5.61 -16.05 7.18
C HIS A 163 4.63 -16.65 8.19
N ALA A 164 3.46 -16.04 8.35
CA ALA A 164 2.38 -16.56 9.18
C ALA A 164 1.63 -17.77 8.57
N GLY A 165 2.03 -18.25 7.38
CA GLY A 165 1.40 -19.38 6.69
C GLY A 165 0.20 -18.99 5.81
N HIS A 166 -0.10 -17.70 5.67
CA HIS A 166 -1.24 -17.19 4.91
C HIS A 166 -0.78 -16.23 3.79
N PRO A 167 -0.07 -16.72 2.75
CA PRO A 167 0.41 -15.86 1.68
C PRO A 167 -0.76 -15.21 0.93
N ILE A 168 -0.50 -14.01 0.41
CA ILE A 168 -1.49 -13.28 -0.40
C ILE A 168 -1.67 -13.99 -1.75
N ILE A 169 -2.91 -14.12 -2.19
CA ILE A 169 -3.25 -14.68 -3.49
C ILE A 169 -2.60 -13.85 -4.60
N GLY A 170 -1.99 -14.52 -5.58
CA GLY A 170 -1.28 -13.88 -6.69
C GLY A 170 0.09 -13.28 -6.34
N ASP A 171 0.61 -13.52 -5.12
CA ASP A 171 1.94 -13.06 -4.75
C ASP A 171 3.05 -13.93 -5.35
N LYS A 172 3.64 -13.46 -6.45
CA LYS A 172 4.73 -14.17 -7.15
C LYS A 172 6.05 -14.24 -6.38
N LYS A 173 6.23 -13.43 -5.31
CA LYS A 173 7.48 -13.42 -4.53
C LYS A 173 7.38 -14.25 -3.26
N TYR A 174 6.24 -14.23 -2.60
CA TYR A 174 6.06 -14.84 -1.28
C TYR A 174 5.02 -15.96 -1.26
N GLY A 175 4.22 -16.10 -2.33
CA GLY A 175 3.12 -17.06 -2.41
C GLY A 175 3.48 -18.28 -3.26
N ARG A 176 4.39 -19.16 -2.77
CA ARG A 176 4.89 -20.32 -3.54
C ARG A 176 3.80 -21.25 -4.07
N ASN A 177 2.64 -21.32 -3.45
CA ASN A 177 1.51 -22.19 -3.80
C ASN A 177 0.24 -21.42 -4.16
N THR A 178 0.33 -20.12 -4.47
CA THR A 178 -0.83 -19.34 -4.88
C THR A 178 -1.00 -19.41 -6.40
N PRO A 179 -2.25 -19.37 -6.92
CA PRO A 179 -2.48 -19.29 -8.37
C PRO A 179 -1.77 -18.08 -8.97
N GLY A 180 -0.68 -18.31 -9.71
CA GLY A 180 0.19 -17.25 -10.27
C GLY A 180 -0.41 -16.47 -11.44
N TYR A 181 -1.60 -16.86 -11.91
CA TYR A 181 -2.34 -16.17 -12.98
C TYR A 181 -3.18 -15.00 -12.46
N LEU A 182 -3.43 -14.92 -11.15
CA LEU A 182 -4.16 -13.80 -10.56
C LEU A 182 -3.23 -12.63 -10.24
N PRO A 183 -3.71 -11.39 -10.38
CA PRO A 183 -3.04 -10.22 -9.81
C PRO A 183 -2.90 -10.36 -8.28
N LEU A 184 -1.93 -9.64 -7.70
CA LEU A 184 -1.74 -9.60 -6.25
C LEU A 184 -3.01 -9.11 -5.54
N GLY A 185 -3.57 -9.94 -4.66
CA GLY A 185 -4.74 -9.64 -3.86
C GLY A 185 -4.45 -8.71 -2.69
N LEU A 186 -3.86 -7.53 -2.94
CA LEU A 186 -3.53 -6.52 -1.92
C LEU A 186 -3.95 -5.13 -2.42
N CYS A 187 -4.76 -4.44 -1.63
CA CYS A 187 -5.27 -3.11 -1.92
C CYS A 187 -5.14 -2.18 -0.72
N SER A 188 -4.52 -1.02 -0.88
CA SER A 188 -4.58 0.10 0.07
C SER A 188 -5.93 0.79 -0.13
N TYR A 189 -6.95 0.35 0.60
CA TYR A 189 -8.32 0.82 0.35
C TYR A 189 -8.67 2.11 1.08
N HIS A 190 -7.92 2.47 2.12
CA HIS A 190 -8.22 3.62 2.99
C HIS A 190 -6.95 4.38 3.35
N ILE A 191 -7.02 5.70 3.24
CA ILE A 191 -6.05 6.62 3.84
C ILE A 191 -6.78 7.72 4.63
N GLY A 192 -6.26 8.05 5.81
CA GLY A 192 -6.73 9.14 6.64
C GLY A 192 -5.56 9.99 7.14
N PHE A 193 -5.69 11.31 7.04
CA PHE A 193 -4.63 12.24 7.45
C PHE A 193 -5.20 13.63 7.78
N ILE A 194 -4.39 14.45 8.42
CA ILE A 194 -4.71 15.86 8.64
C ILE A 194 -4.30 16.65 7.40
N HIS A 195 -5.25 17.33 6.77
CA HIS A 195 -4.99 18.14 5.59
C HIS A 195 -3.89 19.19 5.87
N PRO A 196 -2.85 19.31 5.01
CA PRO A 196 -1.65 20.09 5.32
C PRO A 196 -1.92 21.57 5.60
N VAL A 197 -2.97 22.15 5.00
CA VAL A 197 -3.31 23.58 5.13
C VAL A 197 -4.52 23.78 6.01
N THR A 198 -5.65 23.14 5.71
CA THR A 198 -6.91 23.36 6.45
C THR A 198 -6.90 22.77 7.87
N LYS A 199 -5.95 21.88 8.18
CA LYS A 199 -5.81 21.17 9.46
C LYS A 199 -7.00 20.31 9.85
N LYS A 200 -7.92 20.07 8.95
CA LYS A 200 -9.05 19.14 9.15
C LYS A 200 -8.60 17.71 8.88
N LYS A 201 -9.14 16.75 9.64
CA LYS A 201 -9.00 15.34 9.32
C LYS A 201 -9.80 15.03 8.06
N VAL A 202 -9.17 14.38 7.11
CA VAL A 202 -9.77 13.91 5.85
C VAL A 202 -9.52 12.42 5.68
N VAL A 203 -10.47 11.75 5.07
CA VAL A 203 -10.43 10.30 4.82
C VAL A 203 -10.85 10.07 3.37
N TYR A 204 -10.13 9.16 2.70
CA TYR A 204 -10.45 8.74 1.34
C TYR A 204 -10.40 7.21 1.26
N GLU A 205 -11.40 6.63 0.62
CA GLU A 205 -11.56 5.20 0.47
C GLU A 205 -11.85 4.81 -0.97
N ILE A 206 -11.46 3.60 -1.33
CA ILE A 206 -11.78 2.97 -2.60
C ILE A 206 -12.26 1.54 -2.37
N THR A 207 -13.10 1.04 -3.26
CA THR A 207 -13.40 -0.39 -3.33
C THR A 207 -12.30 -1.09 -4.14
N PRO A 208 -11.70 -2.20 -3.64
CA PRO A 208 -10.78 -3.00 -4.44
C PRO A 208 -11.41 -3.47 -5.75
N SER A 209 -10.68 -3.35 -6.85
CA SER A 209 -11.17 -3.72 -8.20
C SER A 209 -10.38 -4.87 -8.85
N GLY A 210 -9.27 -5.27 -8.24
CA GLY A 210 -8.44 -6.37 -8.74
C GLY A 210 -9.18 -7.70 -8.80
N ALA A 211 -8.83 -8.57 -9.78
CA ALA A 211 -9.50 -9.85 -9.98
C ALA A 211 -9.50 -10.76 -8.74
N ALA A 212 -8.49 -10.65 -7.86
CA ALA A 212 -8.44 -11.40 -6.60
C ALA A 212 -9.58 -11.04 -5.62
N PHE A 213 -10.21 -9.87 -5.80
CA PHE A 213 -11.30 -9.36 -4.95
C PHE A 213 -12.69 -9.52 -5.56
N GLN A 214 -12.80 -10.13 -6.75
CA GLN A 214 -14.11 -10.36 -7.37
C GLN A 214 -14.97 -11.27 -6.49
N GLN A 215 -16.28 -11.01 -6.45
CA GLN A 215 -17.28 -11.75 -5.66
C GLN A 215 -17.15 -11.60 -4.13
N VAL A 216 -16.46 -10.56 -3.66
CA VAL A 216 -16.34 -10.24 -2.23
C VAL A 216 -17.23 -9.05 -1.90
N SER A 217 -18.12 -9.21 -0.91
CA SER A 217 -18.81 -8.07 -0.27
C SER A 217 -17.93 -7.50 0.83
N TYR A 218 -17.79 -6.20 0.85
CA TYR A 218 -17.03 -5.45 1.86
C TYR A 218 -18.05 -4.83 2.82
N GLU A 219 -18.35 -5.52 3.90
CA GLU A 219 -19.15 -4.98 5.01
C GLU A 219 -18.33 -4.88 6.28
#